data_ca80b62754f8bea940c11791a6450297
#
_entry.id   ca80b62754f8bea940c11791a6450297
#
_cell.length_a   1.000
_cell.length_b   1.000
_cell.length_c   1.000
_cell.angle_alpha   90.00
_cell.angle_beta   90.00
_cell.angle_gamma   90.00
#
_symmetry.space_group_name_H-M   'P 1'
#
loop_
_entity.id
_entity.type
_entity.pdbx_description
1 polymer ?
#
loop_
_entity_poly.entity_id
_entity_poly.type
_entity_poly.pdbx_seq_one_letter_code
_entity_poly.pdbx_strand_id
1 'polypeptide(L)'
;MGAITPIGLTVEEFWANLTAGVSGVDYITLFDASNLPVRIAAEVKGFDPTKYMDFKTARRFSRPAQFAVAASKMAIEDAALTISDENAYRVGVVMNTGGGGIGELEKGVHILMEKGSRYLTPFLVPNIMPNVVSCLVSILTGAKGPIVTSTAACASGNYAFLEALRILRLREADVLIAGGSEAGIIPLAFAALGRMGAIST
;
A
#
# COMPACT_ATOMS: atom_id res chain seq x y z
N MET A 1 15.10 4.75 -4.17
CA MET A 1 13.81 5.03 -3.49
C MET A 1 12.65 4.79 -4.45
N GLY A 2 11.39 4.64 -3.95
CA GLY A 2 10.19 4.55 -4.77
C GLY A 2 9.02 5.22 -4.08
N ALA A 3 8.18 5.92 -4.85
CA ALA A 3 7.04 6.65 -4.30
C ALA A 3 5.85 6.63 -5.27
N ILE A 4 4.67 6.37 -4.73
CA ILE A 4 3.37 6.54 -5.38
C ILE A 4 2.54 7.40 -4.45
N THR A 5 2.27 8.63 -4.85
CA THR A 5 1.62 9.65 -4.02
C THR A 5 0.53 10.41 -4.78
N PRO A 6 -0.36 11.13 -4.08
CA PRO A 6 -1.35 11.99 -4.74
C PRO A 6 -0.76 13.12 -5.60
N ILE A 7 0.51 13.49 -5.38
CA ILE A 7 1.19 14.54 -6.11
C ILE A 7 2.32 14.05 -7.03
N GLY A 8 2.43 12.74 -7.24
CA GLY A 8 3.40 12.17 -8.18
C GLY A 8 3.38 10.66 -8.17
N LEU A 9 3.49 10.05 -9.34
CA LEU A 9 3.55 8.60 -9.55
C LEU A 9 4.99 8.09 -9.71
N THR A 10 5.97 9.00 -9.64
CA THR A 10 7.41 8.72 -9.56
C THR A 10 8.05 9.57 -8.47
N VAL A 11 9.28 9.24 -8.10
CA VAL A 11 10.02 10.02 -7.09
C VAL A 11 10.29 11.44 -7.59
N GLU A 12 10.61 11.59 -8.88
CA GLU A 12 10.90 12.87 -9.52
C GLU A 12 9.68 13.78 -9.54
N GLU A 13 8.52 13.26 -9.97
CA GLU A 13 7.25 13.98 -9.97
C GLU A 13 6.85 14.38 -8.55
N PHE A 14 6.93 13.43 -7.61
CA PHE A 14 6.63 13.69 -6.20
C PHE A 14 7.51 14.80 -5.65
N TRP A 15 8.83 14.73 -5.87
CA TRP A 15 9.77 15.71 -5.34
C TRP A 15 9.58 17.10 -5.97
N ALA A 16 9.39 17.16 -7.28
CA ALA A 16 9.14 18.42 -7.98
C ALA A 16 7.86 19.10 -7.48
N ASN A 17 6.77 18.36 -7.35
CA ASN A 17 5.49 18.88 -6.87
C ASN A 17 5.53 19.24 -5.39
N LEU A 18 6.21 18.44 -4.55
CA LEU A 18 6.39 18.72 -3.13
C LEU A 18 7.15 20.04 -2.91
N THR A 19 8.27 20.24 -3.63
CA THR A 19 9.08 21.46 -3.50
C THR A 19 8.41 22.69 -4.11
N ALA A 20 7.51 22.50 -5.08
CA ALA A 20 6.67 23.55 -5.63
C ALA A 20 5.44 23.89 -4.76
N GLY A 21 5.22 23.16 -3.66
CA GLY A 21 4.06 23.37 -2.77
C GLY A 21 2.73 22.94 -3.37
N VAL A 22 2.74 22.00 -4.33
CA VAL A 22 1.50 21.48 -4.94
C VAL A 22 0.72 20.67 -3.92
N SER A 23 -0.57 20.99 -3.75
CA SER A 23 -1.48 20.22 -2.91
C SER A 23 -2.09 19.06 -3.71
N GLY A 24 -2.08 17.86 -3.13
CA GLY A 24 -2.82 16.72 -3.66
C GLY A 24 -4.26 16.62 -3.14
N VAL A 25 -4.66 17.52 -2.23
CA VAL A 25 -6.01 17.51 -1.65
C VAL A 25 -7.00 18.12 -2.63
N ASP A 26 -8.09 17.41 -2.87
CA ASP A 26 -9.18 17.81 -3.76
C ASP A 26 -10.48 17.14 -3.30
N TYR A 27 -11.61 17.41 -3.94
CA TYR A 27 -12.85 16.69 -3.68
C TYR A 27 -12.70 15.19 -3.99
N ILE A 28 -13.28 14.35 -3.12
CA ILE A 28 -13.29 12.90 -3.28
C ILE A 28 -14.00 12.53 -4.57
N THR A 29 -13.36 11.68 -5.39
CA THR A 29 -13.90 11.16 -6.64
C THR A 29 -14.07 9.63 -6.64
N LEU A 30 -13.51 8.93 -5.67
CA LEU A 30 -13.57 7.46 -5.56
C LEU A 30 -14.95 6.94 -5.14
N PHE A 31 -15.74 7.78 -4.48
CA PHE A 31 -17.12 7.47 -4.06
C PHE A 31 -17.93 8.77 -3.86
N ASP A 32 -19.25 8.64 -3.76
CA ASP A 32 -20.11 9.79 -3.41
C ASP A 32 -19.98 10.16 -1.92
N ALA A 33 -19.31 11.27 -1.65
CA ALA A 33 -19.09 11.80 -0.31
C ALA A 33 -20.12 12.87 0.09
N SER A 34 -21.20 13.10 -0.68
CA SER A 34 -22.17 14.18 -0.47
C SER A 34 -22.83 14.15 0.91
N ASN A 35 -23.03 12.94 1.46
CA ASN A 35 -23.64 12.71 2.77
C ASN A 35 -22.63 12.61 3.92
N LEU A 36 -21.33 12.81 3.64
CA LEU A 36 -20.30 12.79 4.66
C LEU A 36 -19.90 14.19 5.12
N PRO A 37 -19.49 14.36 6.38
CA PRO A 37 -19.01 15.65 6.88
C PRO A 37 -17.68 16.08 6.22
N VAL A 38 -16.89 15.12 5.75
CA VAL A 38 -15.61 15.33 5.07
C VAL A 38 -15.73 14.90 3.61
N ARG A 39 -15.41 15.83 2.70
CA ARG A 39 -15.59 15.65 1.25
C ARG A 39 -14.30 15.81 0.46
N ILE A 40 -13.18 15.99 1.15
CA ILE A 40 -11.87 16.21 0.54
C ILE A 40 -10.91 15.10 0.96
N ALA A 41 -10.02 14.71 0.03
CA ALA A 41 -8.96 13.74 0.26
C ALA A 41 -7.83 13.96 -0.73
N ALA A 42 -6.66 13.40 -0.43
CA ALA A 42 -5.54 13.33 -1.37
C ALA A 42 -5.53 11.96 -2.03
N GLU A 43 -6.17 11.84 -3.19
CA GLU A 43 -6.30 10.59 -3.95
C GLU A 43 -5.12 10.38 -4.91
N VAL A 44 -4.61 9.16 -5.00
CA VAL A 44 -3.68 8.79 -6.07
C VAL A 44 -4.46 8.61 -7.37
N LYS A 45 -4.38 9.59 -8.26
CA LYS A 45 -5.05 9.61 -9.56
C LYS A 45 -4.12 9.07 -10.66
N GLY A 46 -4.68 8.42 -11.68
CA GLY A 46 -3.91 7.98 -12.86
C GLY A 46 -2.98 6.78 -12.66
N PHE A 47 -2.98 6.15 -11.50
CA PHE A 47 -2.13 4.98 -11.24
C PHE A 47 -2.66 3.74 -11.97
N ASP A 48 -1.79 3.18 -12.81
CA ASP A 48 -2.01 1.92 -13.52
C ASP A 48 -1.11 0.83 -12.94
N PRO A 49 -1.66 -0.15 -12.19
CA PRO A 49 -0.88 -1.22 -11.60
C PRO A 49 -0.27 -2.17 -12.64
N THR A 50 -0.81 -2.21 -13.88
CA THR A 50 -0.32 -3.12 -14.92
C THR A 50 1.07 -2.76 -15.43
N LYS A 51 1.55 -1.55 -15.14
CA LYS A 51 2.96 -1.17 -15.37
C LYS A 51 3.94 -1.90 -14.46
N TYR A 52 3.47 -2.45 -13.34
CA TYR A 52 4.31 -3.06 -12.30
C TYR A 52 4.04 -4.54 -12.08
N MET A 53 2.89 -5.04 -12.52
CA MET A 53 2.49 -6.44 -12.38
C MET A 53 1.55 -6.85 -13.52
N ASP A 54 1.41 -8.14 -13.77
CA ASP A 54 0.47 -8.62 -14.78
C ASP A 54 -0.99 -8.28 -14.42
N PHE A 55 -1.84 -8.19 -15.44
CA PHE A 55 -3.25 -7.81 -15.30
C PHE A 55 -4.04 -8.69 -14.34
N LYS A 56 -3.77 -10.01 -14.33
CA LYS A 56 -4.45 -10.97 -13.47
C LYS A 56 -4.10 -10.73 -12.00
N THR A 57 -2.84 -10.47 -11.71
CA THR A 57 -2.34 -10.11 -10.38
C THR A 57 -2.91 -8.76 -9.95
N ALA A 58 -2.87 -7.75 -10.80
CA ALA A 58 -3.42 -6.43 -10.51
C ALA A 58 -4.90 -6.49 -10.10
N ARG A 59 -5.71 -7.30 -10.79
CA ARG A 59 -7.14 -7.47 -10.47
C ARG A 59 -7.43 -8.27 -9.19
N ARG A 60 -6.47 -9.04 -8.71
CA ARG A 60 -6.66 -9.93 -7.55
C ARG A 60 -6.30 -9.28 -6.24
N PHE A 61 -5.37 -8.33 -6.26
CA PHE A 61 -4.79 -7.79 -5.04
C PHE A 61 -5.30 -6.39 -4.72
N SER A 62 -5.36 -6.10 -3.42
CA SER A 62 -5.87 -4.84 -2.87
C SER A 62 -5.02 -3.63 -3.31
N ARG A 63 -5.62 -2.46 -3.29
CA ARG A 63 -4.98 -1.20 -3.70
C ARG A 63 -3.68 -0.91 -2.94
N PRO A 64 -3.62 -1.08 -1.59
CA PRO A 64 -2.35 -0.88 -0.87
C PRO A 64 -1.27 -1.86 -1.32
N ALA A 65 -1.61 -3.12 -1.63
CA ALA A 65 -0.64 -4.08 -2.13
C ALA A 65 -0.10 -3.69 -3.53
N GLN A 66 -0.96 -3.15 -4.40
CA GLN A 66 -0.53 -2.63 -5.71
C GLN A 66 0.46 -1.45 -5.56
N PHE A 67 0.18 -0.50 -4.66
CA PHE A 67 1.09 0.62 -4.38
C PHE A 67 2.42 0.15 -3.79
N ALA A 68 2.38 -0.79 -2.84
CA ALA A 68 3.57 -1.37 -2.23
C ALA A 68 4.50 -1.99 -3.27
N VAL A 69 3.95 -2.79 -4.21
CA VAL A 69 4.72 -3.41 -5.30
C VAL A 69 5.33 -2.36 -6.22
N ALA A 70 4.54 -1.35 -6.63
CA ALA A 70 5.01 -0.31 -7.54
C ALA A 70 6.18 0.48 -6.92
N ALA A 71 6.02 0.98 -5.70
CA ALA A 71 7.07 1.71 -5.00
C ALA A 71 8.31 0.83 -4.73
N SER A 72 8.10 -0.47 -4.40
CA SER A 72 9.21 -1.40 -4.18
C SER A 72 10.00 -1.66 -5.45
N LYS A 73 9.35 -1.83 -6.60
CA LYS A 73 10.04 -2.02 -7.89
C LYS A 73 10.83 -0.78 -8.28
N MET A 74 10.29 0.42 -8.11
CA MET A 74 11.03 1.66 -8.30
C MET A 74 12.27 1.74 -7.39
N ALA A 75 12.12 1.37 -6.11
CA ALA A 75 13.23 1.39 -5.16
C ALA A 75 14.33 0.37 -5.49
N ILE A 76 13.96 -0.81 -6.00
CA ILE A 76 14.90 -1.84 -6.47
C ILE A 76 15.66 -1.33 -7.69
N GLU A 77 14.97 -0.70 -8.65
CA GLU A 77 15.56 -0.12 -9.84
C GLU A 77 16.53 1.02 -9.50
N ASP A 78 16.11 1.97 -8.66
CA ASP A 78 16.93 3.07 -8.17
C ASP A 78 18.20 2.60 -7.43
N ALA A 79 18.08 1.49 -6.68
CA ALA A 79 19.21 0.87 -5.99
C ALA A 79 20.12 0.03 -6.91
N ALA A 80 19.79 -0.11 -8.19
CA ALA A 80 20.44 -1.04 -9.11
C ALA A 80 20.58 -2.47 -8.53
N LEU A 81 19.59 -2.88 -7.71
CA LEU A 81 19.60 -4.18 -7.04
C LEU A 81 19.06 -5.26 -7.96
N THR A 82 19.86 -6.30 -8.19
CA THR A 82 19.38 -7.52 -8.83
C THR A 82 19.16 -8.60 -7.77
N ILE A 83 17.93 -9.10 -7.67
CA ILE A 83 17.61 -10.23 -6.81
C ILE A 83 17.73 -11.51 -7.63
N SER A 84 18.61 -12.40 -7.21
CA SER A 84 18.92 -13.67 -7.87
C SER A 84 18.88 -14.83 -6.88
N ASP A 85 18.97 -16.06 -7.35
CA ASP A 85 19.01 -17.23 -6.45
C ASP A 85 20.18 -17.19 -5.46
N GLU A 86 21.25 -16.46 -5.77
CA GLU A 86 22.43 -16.34 -4.91
C GLU A 86 22.16 -15.45 -3.68
N ASN A 87 21.35 -14.39 -3.83
CA ASN A 87 21.11 -13.41 -2.77
C ASN A 87 19.68 -13.37 -2.24
N ALA A 88 18.72 -14.03 -2.91
CA ALA A 88 17.30 -13.92 -2.59
C ALA A 88 16.96 -14.15 -1.12
N TYR A 89 17.63 -15.12 -0.47
CA TYR A 89 17.44 -15.43 0.96
C TYR A 89 18.04 -14.39 1.91
N ARG A 90 18.85 -13.46 1.38
CA ARG A 90 19.46 -12.35 2.11
C ARG A 90 18.76 -11.02 1.83
N VAL A 91 17.77 -11.01 0.93
CA VAL A 91 16.91 -9.84 0.63
C VAL A 91 15.57 -10.07 1.29
N GLY A 92 15.22 -9.25 2.28
CA GLY A 92 13.94 -9.30 2.98
C GLY A 92 13.01 -8.14 2.62
N VAL A 93 11.78 -8.21 3.13
CA VAL A 93 10.72 -7.22 2.91
C VAL A 93 10.08 -6.82 4.24
N VAL A 94 10.07 -5.52 4.52
CA VAL A 94 9.34 -4.94 5.65
C VAL A 94 8.42 -3.85 5.12
N MET A 95 7.22 -4.25 4.72
CA MET A 95 6.23 -3.34 4.16
C MET A 95 5.02 -3.27 5.09
N ASN A 96 4.77 -2.10 5.67
CA ASN A 96 3.75 -1.91 6.70
C ASN A 96 2.53 -1.15 6.16
N THR A 97 1.41 -1.31 6.86
CA THR A 97 0.15 -0.61 6.58
C THR A 97 -0.62 -0.41 7.89
N GLY A 98 -1.40 0.65 7.97
CA GLY A 98 -2.27 0.91 9.13
C GLY A 98 -3.59 0.14 9.05
N GLY A 99 -4.24 0.15 7.89
CA GLY A 99 -5.57 -0.43 7.66
C GLY A 99 -5.57 -1.69 6.81
N GLY A 100 -4.46 -2.05 6.17
CA GLY A 100 -4.44 -3.19 5.27
C GLY A 100 -5.47 -3.06 4.14
N GLY A 101 -6.13 -4.16 3.84
CA GLY A 101 -7.17 -4.23 2.81
C GLY A 101 -8.57 -3.88 3.29
N ILE A 102 -8.71 -2.87 4.16
CA ILE A 102 -10.03 -2.47 4.72
C ILE A 102 -11.06 -2.14 3.62
N GLY A 103 -10.64 -1.61 2.48
CA GLY A 103 -11.52 -1.38 1.34
C GLY A 103 -12.06 -2.67 0.72
N GLU A 104 -11.28 -3.73 0.74
CA GLU A 104 -11.75 -5.05 0.28
C GLU A 104 -12.73 -5.68 1.28
N LEU A 105 -12.53 -5.43 2.58
CA LEU A 105 -13.49 -5.85 3.61
C LEU A 105 -14.85 -5.15 3.39
N GLU A 106 -14.87 -3.84 3.22
CA GLU A 106 -16.09 -3.08 2.96
C GLU A 106 -16.82 -3.59 1.71
N LYS A 107 -16.12 -3.74 0.59
CA LYS A 107 -16.67 -4.31 -0.65
C LYS A 107 -17.20 -5.74 -0.44
N GLY A 108 -16.46 -6.57 0.30
CA GLY A 108 -16.85 -7.93 0.61
C GLY A 108 -18.15 -8.00 1.41
N VAL A 109 -18.33 -7.13 2.39
CA VAL A 109 -19.57 -7.04 3.17
C VAL A 109 -20.74 -6.65 2.27
N HIS A 110 -20.60 -5.65 1.42
CA HIS A 110 -21.65 -5.27 0.46
C HIS A 110 -22.04 -6.43 -0.47
N ILE A 111 -21.05 -7.12 -1.05
CA ILE A 111 -21.31 -8.26 -1.93
C ILE A 111 -22.02 -9.37 -1.16
N LEU A 112 -21.61 -9.68 0.07
CA LEU A 112 -22.23 -10.70 0.91
C LEU A 112 -23.71 -10.40 1.18
N MET A 113 -24.01 -9.16 1.54
CA MET A 113 -25.37 -8.74 1.91
C MET A 113 -26.30 -8.62 0.70
N GLU A 114 -25.81 -8.15 -0.45
CA GLU A 114 -26.63 -7.92 -1.63
C GLU A 114 -26.76 -9.16 -2.54
N LYS A 115 -25.68 -9.95 -2.68
CA LYS A 115 -25.57 -11.02 -3.67
C LYS A 115 -25.38 -12.41 -3.07
N GLY A 116 -24.91 -12.48 -1.82
CA GLY A 116 -24.64 -13.75 -1.13
C GLY A 116 -23.21 -14.25 -1.32
N SER A 117 -22.84 -15.24 -0.52
CA SER A 117 -21.47 -15.72 -0.36
C SER A 117 -20.81 -16.26 -1.63
N ARG A 118 -21.58 -16.81 -2.58
CA ARG A 118 -21.05 -17.36 -3.84
C ARG A 118 -20.39 -16.34 -4.76
N TYR A 119 -20.66 -15.04 -4.53
CA TYR A 119 -20.09 -13.94 -5.31
C TYR A 119 -18.84 -13.32 -4.67
N LEU A 120 -18.47 -13.77 -3.46
CA LEU A 120 -17.23 -13.34 -2.83
C LEU A 120 -16.02 -13.88 -3.61
N THR A 121 -15.01 -13.02 -3.76
CA THR A 121 -13.74 -13.45 -4.35
C THR A 121 -13.01 -14.41 -3.41
N PRO A 122 -12.39 -15.51 -3.90
CA PRO A 122 -11.55 -16.38 -3.08
C PRO A 122 -10.30 -15.66 -2.52
N PHE A 123 -9.97 -14.49 -3.06
CA PHE A 123 -8.86 -13.65 -2.60
C PHE A 123 -9.26 -12.65 -1.51
N LEU A 124 -10.53 -12.65 -1.06
CA LEU A 124 -11.02 -11.67 -0.08
C LEU A 124 -10.18 -11.72 1.21
N VAL A 125 -10.07 -12.90 1.81
CA VAL A 125 -9.34 -13.06 3.09
C VAL A 125 -7.87 -12.67 2.96
N PRO A 126 -7.09 -13.18 1.99
CA PRO A 126 -5.72 -12.71 1.77
C PRO A 126 -5.60 -11.19 1.60
N ASN A 127 -6.55 -10.56 0.91
CA ASN A 127 -6.51 -9.13 0.62
C ASN A 127 -6.86 -8.23 1.82
N ILE A 128 -7.61 -8.73 2.79
CA ILE A 128 -7.92 -8.00 4.02
C ILE A 128 -6.71 -7.97 4.95
N MET A 129 -5.89 -9.01 4.94
CA MET A 129 -4.78 -9.17 5.87
C MET A 129 -3.67 -8.13 5.61
N PRO A 130 -3.19 -7.41 6.65
CA PRO A 130 -2.14 -6.40 6.48
C PRO A 130 -0.85 -6.94 5.84
N ASN A 131 -0.50 -8.19 6.11
CA ASN A 131 0.74 -8.79 5.59
C ASN A 131 0.75 -9.02 4.07
N VAL A 132 -0.38 -8.87 3.38
CA VAL A 132 -0.43 -9.00 1.91
C VAL A 132 0.52 -8.01 1.23
N VAL A 133 0.75 -6.83 1.81
CA VAL A 133 1.65 -5.83 1.23
C VAL A 133 3.11 -6.32 1.17
N SER A 134 3.62 -6.92 2.24
CA SER A 134 4.96 -7.54 2.24
C SER A 134 5.01 -8.81 1.41
N CYS A 135 4.01 -9.68 1.55
CA CYS A 135 3.97 -10.97 0.86
C CYS A 135 3.95 -10.79 -0.67
N LEU A 136 3.13 -9.86 -1.18
CA LEU A 136 3.03 -9.63 -2.62
C LEU A 136 4.34 -9.02 -3.17
N VAL A 137 4.96 -8.09 -2.44
CA VAL A 137 6.28 -7.55 -2.81
C VAL A 137 7.30 -8.69 -2.90
N SER A 138 7.40 -9.55 -1.88
CA SER A 138 8.29 -10.73 -1.89
C SER A 138 8.07 -11.63 -3.10
N ILE A 139 6.81 -12.01 -3.36
CA ILE A 139 6.45 -12.90 -4.49
C ILE A 139 6.86 -12.29 -5.83
N LEU A 140 6.60 -11.00 -6.06
CA LEU A 140 6.81 -10.35 -7.35
C LEU A 140 8.24 -9.84 -7.56
N THR A 141 9.05 -9.74 -6.50
CA THR A 141 10.46 -9.35 -6.59
C THR A 141 11.43 -10.51 -6.47
N GLY A 142 10.97 -11.65 -5.97
CA GLY A 142 11.81 -12.82 -5.72
C GLY A 142 12.60 -12.75 -4.40
N ALA A 143 12.36 -11.76 -3.54
CA ALA A 143 12.96 -11.67 -2.20
C ALA A 143 12.45 -12.82 -1.31
N LYS A 144 13.36 -13.61 -0.73
CA LYS A 144 13.07 -14.83 0.06
C LYS A 144 13.62 -14.74 1.50
N GLY A 145 14.16 -13.60 1.89
CA GLY A 145 14.64 -13.33 3.26
C GLY A 145 13.47 -13.05 4.23
N PRO A 146 13.73 -12.46 5.39
CA PRO A 146 12.70 -12.13 6.37
C PRO A 146 11.59 -11.28 5.77
N ILE A 147 10.32 -11.67 6.01
CA ILE A 147 9.14 -10.93 5.55
C ILE A 147 8.34 -10.54 6.79
N VAL A 148 8.22 -9.24 7.03
CA VAL A 148 7.56 -8.69 8.21
C VAL A 148 6.53 -7.63 7.79
N THR A 149 5.39 -7.63 8.46
CA THR A 149 4.43 -6.54 8.42
C THR A 149 3.98 -6.25 9.85
N SER A 150 4.25 -5.03 10.30
CA SER A 150 3.80 -4.51 11.59
C SER A 150 2.76 -3.42 11.36
N THR A 151 1.83 -3.30 12.30
CA THR A 151 0.80 -2.26 12.27
C THR A 151 0.98 -1.33 13.46
N ALA A 152 1.20 -0.05 13.18
CA ALA A 152 1.36 1.01 14.17
C ALA A 152 0.52 2.25 13.77
N ALA A 153 -0.69 2.01 13.27
CA ALA A 153 -1.59 3.05 12.74
C ALA A 153 -0.86 3.99 11.77
N CYS A 154 -0.97 5.31 11.93
CA CYS A 154 -0.33 6.32 11.08
C CYS A 154 1.21 6.25 11.09
N ALA A 155 1.82 5.63 12.12
CA ALA A 155 3.27 5.47 12.23
C ALA A 155 3.80 4.20 11.54
N SER A 156 2.95 3.39 10.91
CA SER A 156 3.33 2.10 10.32
C SER A 156 4.48 2.23 9.32
N GLY A 157 4.46 3.25 8.46
CA GLY A 157 5.53 3.48 7.48
C GLY A 157 6.88 3.74 8.15
N ASN A 158 6.93 4.58 9.17
CA ASN A 158 8.16 4.86 9.93
C ASN A 158 8.62 3.63 10.73
N TYR A 159 7.67 2.87 11.26
CA TYR A 159 7.98 1.64 12.01
C TYR A 159 8.64 0.57 11.13
N ALA A 160 8.35 0.54 9.83
CA ALA A 160 9.00 -0.36 8.89
C ALA A 160 10.53 -0.16 8.85
N PHE A 161 11.00 1.08 8.90
CA PHE A 161 12.43 1.37 8.93
C PHE A 161 13.09 0.93 10.25
N LEU A 162 12.39 1.03 11.37
CA LEU A 162 12.87 0.53 12.65
C LEU A 162 13.05 -1.00 12.62
N GLU A 163 12.06 -1.72 12.12
CA GLU A 163 12.14 -3.18 11.98
C GLU A 163 13.23 -3.61 10.99
N ALA A 164 13.32 -2.93 9.85
CA ALA A 164 14.37 -3.19 8.88
C ALA A 164 15.77 -3.00 9.48
N LEU A 165 15.97 -1.93 10.24
CA LEU A 165 17.25 -1.66 10.93
C LEU A 165 17.59 -2.75 11.96
N ARG A 166 16.59 -3.26 12.69
CA ARG A 166 16.78 -4.37 13.64
C ARG A 166 17.23 -5.65 12.92
N ILE A 167 16.54 -6.03 11.83
CA ILE A 167 16.87 -7.22 11.02
C ILE A 167 18.29 -7.12 10.47
N LEU A 168 18.68 -5.94 9.93
CA LEU A 168 20.04 -5.71 9.42
C LEU A 168 21.10 -5.81 10.53
N ARG A 169 20.85 -5.21 11.71
CA ARG A 169 21.77 -5.28 12.85
C ARG A 169 21.95 -6.69 13.40
N LEU A 170 20.89 -7.52 13.35
CA LEU A 170 20.93 -8.93 13.72
C LEU A 170 21.54 -9.82 12.63
N ARG A 171 21.89 -9.24 11.48
CA ARG A 171 22.42 -9.95 10.30
C ARG A 171 21.49 -11.04 9.76
N GLU A 172 20.19 -10.89 9.95
CA GLU A 172 19.20 -11.81 9.40
C GLU A 172 19.00 -11.59 7.88
N ALA A 173 19.26 -10.38 7.39
CA ALA A 173 19.30 -10.03 5.98
C ALA A 173 20.43 -9.05 5.69
N ASP A 174 20.84 -8.93 4.42
CA ASP A 174 21.83 -7.96 3.95
C ASP A 174 21.16 -6.75 3.29
N VAL A 175 19.96 -6.95 2.73
CA VAL A 175 19.16 -5.92 2.09
C VAL A 175 17.71 -6.02 2.57
N LEU A 176 17.08 -4.89 2.83
CA LEU A 176 15.64 -4.82 3.14
C LEU A 176 14.93 -3.84 2.20
N ILE A 177 13.84 -4.30 1.61
CA ILE A 177 12.84 -3.44 0.95
C ILE A 177 11.90 -3.00 2.06
N ALA A 178 12.04 -1.75 2.52
CA ALA A 178 11.30 -1.24 3.68
C ALA A 178 10.45 -0.02 3.33
N GLY A 179 9.24 0.04 3.87
CA GLY A 179 8.34 1.16 3.65
C GLY A 179 6.93 0.96 4.18
N GLY A 180 6.02 1.80 3.72
CA GLY A 180 4.60 1.70 4.06
C GLY A 180 3.70 1.96 2.87
N SER A 181 2.51 1.38 2.90
CA SER A 181 1.50 1.57 1.86
C SER A 181 0.11 1.62 2.47
N GLU A 182 -0.71 2.57 2.01
CA GLU A 182 -2.08 2.74 2.50
C GLU A 182 -3.04 3.09 1.37
N ALA A 183 -4.30 2.64 1.47
CA ALA A 183 -5.39 3.00 0.55
C ALA A 183 -6.73 3.05 1.30
N GLY A 184 -6.78 3.88 2.34
CA GLY A 184 -7.92 4.01 3.26
C GLY A 184 -8.98 5.03 2.84
N ILE A 185 -8.95 5.59 1.61
CA ILE A 185 -9.98 6.52 1.13
C ILE A 185 -11.21 5.71 0.67
N ILE A 186 -12.03 5.36 1.64
CA ILE A 186 -13.26 4.56 1.48
C ILE A 186 -14.40 5.15 2.32
N PRO A 187 -15.67 4.92 1.96
CA PRO A 187 -16.83 5.47 2.68
C PRO A 187 -16.80 5.21 4.18
N LEU A 188 -16.60 3.98 4.60
CA LEU A 188 -16.60 3.60 6.02
C LEU A 188 -15.50 4.30 6.82
N ALA A 189 -14.26 4.32 6.29
CA ALA A 189 -13.15 4.96 6.98
C ALA A 189 -13.35 6.47 7.11
N PHE A 190 -13.83 7.13 6.05
CA PHE A 190 -14.07 8.58 6.06
C PHE A 190 -15.23 8.96 6.98
N ALA A 191 -16.31 8.17 7.00
CA ALA A 191 -17.40 8.36 7.95
C ALA A 191 -16.91 8.23 9.41
N ALA A 192 -16.12 7.18 9.70
CA ALA A 192 -15.60 6.93 11.04
C ALA A 192 -14.59 8.00 11.49
N LEU A 193 -13.60 8.32 10.65
CA LEU A 193 -12.59 9.35 10.96
C LEU A 193 -13.21 10.77 11.06
N GLY A 194 -14.19 11.08 10.22
CA GLY A 194 -14.96 12.30 10.33
C GLY A 194 -15.75 12.37 11.65
N ARG A 195 -16.34 11.24 12.08
CA ARG A 195 -17.05 11.17 13.37
C ARG A 195 -16.12 11.34 14.57
N MET A 196 -14.88 10.88 14.45
CA MET A 196 -13.82 11.07 15.46
C MET A 196 -13.30 12.51 15.51
N GLY A 197 -13.58 13.35 14.51
CA GLY A 197 -12.95 14.66 14.37
C GLY A 197 -11.46 14.60 14.03
N ALA A 198 -11.01 13.47 13.45
CA ALA A 198 -9.59 13.21 13.18
C ALA A 198 -9.11 13.72 11.81
N ILE A 199 -10.04 14.13 10.95
CA ILE A 199 -9.76 14.67 9.60
C ILE A 199 -10.46 16.01 9.39
N SER A 200 -9.84 16.85 8.53
CA SER A 200 -10.36 18.19 8.21
C SER A 200 -11.67 18.12 7.41
N THR A 201 -12.53 19.09 7.64
CA THR A 201 -13.81 19.29 6.94
C THR A 201 -13.66 20.37 5.88
#